data_90dc11b6bd51a4047fed7f002a30acee
#
_entry.id   90dc11b6bd51a4047fed7f002a30acee
#
_cell.length_a   1.000
_cell.length_b   1.000
_cell.length_c   1.000
_cell.angle_alpha   90.00
_cell.angle_beta   90.00
_cell.angle_gamma   90.00
#
_symmetry.space_group_name_H-M   'P 1'
#
loop_
_entity.id
_entity.type
_entity.pdbx_description
1 polymer ?
#
loop_
_entity_poly.entity_id
_entity_poly.type
_entity_poly.pdbx_seq_one_letter_code
_entity_poly.pdbx_strand_id
1 'polypeptide(L)'
;MVATKRAFLAFGEKHVDTYKKLGETLGKITNRDQFLLAMSWGFRTGTKSEDFKRSNNGPRVEYLKDEDLALMAAIHFAESGNPDDLVDIGTQFSIAEQYAEGGILLLEKMMEEPGDFSRALAGEVKSELDKLQIPD
;
A
#
# COMPACT_ATOMS: atom_id res chain seq x y z
N MET A 1 5.74 -13.71 -21.13
CA MET A 1 5.74 -12.73 -20.03
C MET A 1 5.53 -11.33 -20.58
N VAL A 2 4.57 -10.61 -20.08
CA VAL A 2 4.34 -9.23 -20.48
C VAL A 2 5.12 -8.32 -19.54
N ALA A 3 6.15 -7.66 -20.06
CA ALA A 3 6.92 -6.72 -19.28
C ALA A 3 6.13 -5.41 -19.16
N THR A 4 6.01 -4.89 -17.95
CA THR A 4 5.40 -3.58 -17.76
C THR A 4 6.38 -2.50 -18.20
N LYS A 5 5.84 -1.43 -18.81
CA LYS A 5 6.62 -0.27 -19.19
C LYS A 5 6.71 0.77 -18.08
N ARG A 6 6.09 0.51 -16.94
CA ARG A 6 6.09 1.47 -15.83
C ARG A 6 7.47 1.59 -15.20
N ALA A 7 7.93 2.81 -15.02
CA ALA A 7 9.18 3.10 -14.33
C ALA A 7 9.00 3.20 -12.83
N PHE A 8 7.81 3.58 -12.36
CA PHE A 8 7.52 3.75 -10.93
C PHE A 8 6.03 3.53 -10.65
N LEU A 9 5.74 3.25 -9.38
CA LEU A 9 4.38 3.23 -8.87
C LEU A 9 4.04 4.65 -8.39
N ALA A 10 2.81 5.08 -8.63
CA ALA A 10 2.45 6.47 -8.33
C ALA A 10 1.81 6.60 -6.96
N PHE A 11 2.24 7.62 -6.21
CA PHE A 11 1.44 8.16 -5.11
C PHE A 11 0.31 8.99 -5.72
N GLY A 12 -0.86 9.02 -5.08
CA GLY A 12 -1.91 9.92 -5.49
C GLY A 12 -1.46 11.37 -5.33
N GLU A 13 -1.80 12.23 -6.31
CA GLU A 13 -1.33 13.61 -6.33
C GLU A 13 -1.69 14.38 -5.06
N LYS A 14 -2.87 14.12 -4.51
CA LYS A 14 -3.35 14.80 -3.29
C LYS A 14 -2.62 14.36 -2.03
N HIS A 15 -1.89 13.26 -2.07
CA HIS A 15 -1.30 12.66 -0.88
C HIS A 15 0.21 12.57 -0.91
N VAL A 16 0.87 13.23 -1.88
CA VAL A 16 2.34 13.24 -1.96
C VAL A 16 2.94 13.76 -0.65
N ASP A 17 2.41 14.85 -0.12
CA ASP A 17 2.90 15.41 1.15
C ASP A 17 2.55 14.50 2.33
N THR A 18 1.43 13.80 2.26
CA THR A 18 1.03 12.84 3.30
C THR A 18 2.02 11.69 3.38
N TYR A 19 2.44 11.16 2.23
CA TYR A 19 3.46 10.11 2.19
C TYR A 19 4.79 10.60 2.78
N LYS A 20 5.18 11.82 2.45
CA LYS A 20 6.40 12.40 3.00
C LYS A 20 6.33 12.49 4.52
N LYS A 21 5.20 12.98 5.04
CA LYS A 21 4.96 13.08 6.47
C LYS A 21 4.99 11.70 7.13
N LEU A 22 4.36 10.72 6.50
CA LEU A 22 4.38 9.33 6.99
C LEU A 22 5.80 8.81 7.11
N GLY A 23 6.60 9.02 6.07
CA GLY A 23 7.99 8.59 6.07
C GLY A 23 8.81 9.24 7.18
N GLU A 24 8.63 10.54 7.38
CA GLU A 24 9.34 11.28 8.43
C GLU A 24 8.90 10.83 9.83
N THR A 25 7.60 10.59 10.01
CA THR A 25 7.03 10.18 11.29
C THR A 25 7.52 8.78 11.71
N LEU A 26 7.76 7.91 10.74
CA LEU A 26 8.19 6.54 10.99
C LEU A 26 9.71 6.34 10.86
N GLY A 27 10.51 7.40 11.05
CA GLY A 27 11.96 7.28 11.10
C GLY A 27 12.64 7.36 9.74
N LYS A 28 12.05 8.10 8.83
CA LYS A 28 12.58 8.33 7.47
C LYS A 28 12.61 7.06 6.61
N ILE A 29 11.51 6.31 6.64
CA ILE A 29 11.37 5.14 5.76
C ILE A 29 11.29 5.57 4.30
N THR A 30 11.72 4.68 3.40
CA THR A 30 11.81 4.94 1.97
C THR A 30 10.43 5.08 1.31
N ASN A 31 10.40 5.64 0.10
CA ASN A 31 9.16 5.69 -0.70
C ASN A 31 8.57 4.28 -0.91
N ARG A 32 9.44 3.29 -1.13
CA ARG A 32 9.01 1.90 -1.25
C ARG A 32 8.27 1.43 0.01
N ASP A 33 8.86 1.66 1.18
CA ASP A 33 8.26 1.22 2.44
C ASP A 33 6.98 2.00 2.74
N GLN A 34 6.94 3.30 2.43
CA GLN A 34 5.74 4.11 2.57
C GLN A 34 4.59 3.55 1.72
N PHE A 35 4.89 3.24 0.46
CA PHE A 35 3.90 2.70 -0.46
C PHE A 35 3.39 1.33 0.02
N LEU A 36 4.30 0.45 0.39
CA LEU A 36 3.93 -0.91 0.84
C LEU A 36 3.08 -0.86 2.11
N LEU A 37 3.39 0.03 3.03
CA LEU A 37 2.58 0.19 4.24
C LEU A 37 1.17 0.66 3.89
N ALA A 38 1.04 1.70 3.06
CA ALA A 38 -0.26 2.21 2.67
C ALA A 38 -1.06 1.15 1.90
N MET A 39 -0.43 0.47 0.95
CA MET A 39 -1.07 -0.60 0.18
C MET A 39 -1.57 -1.73 1.09
N SER A 40 -0.70 -2.19 1.98
CA SER A 40 -1.04 -3.29 2.88
C SER A 40 -2.16 -2.90 3.84
N TRP A 41 -2.13 -1.67 4.35
CA TRP A 41 -3.17 -1.18 5.25
C TRP A 41 -4.51 -1.04 4.52
N GLY A 42 -4.48 -0.50 3.29
CA GLY A 42 -5.67 -0.41 2.46
C GLY A 42 -6.27 -1.77 2.18
N PHE A 43 -5.44 -2.74 1.79
CA PHE A 43 -5.91 -4.09 1.53
C PHE A 43 -6.46 -4.76 2.79
N ARG A 44 -5.74 -4.65 3.90
CA ARG A 44 -6.14 -5.28 5.17
C ARG A 44 -7.47 -4.73 5.68
N THR A 45 -7.71 -3.44 5.54
CA THR A 45 -8.94 -2.80 6.00
C THR A 45 -10.06 -2.81 4.95
N GLY A 46 -9.77 -3.31 3.76
CA GLY A 46 -10.75 -3.34 2.68
C GLY A 46 -11.04 -1.96 2.09
N THR A 47 -10.07 -1.04 2.16
CA THR A 47 -10.23 0.34 1.71
C THR A 47 -9.46 0.56 0.42
N LYS A 48 -10.19 0.68 -0.68
CA LYS A 48 -9.61 0.88 -2.01
C LYS A 48 -10.20 2.14 -2.63
N SER A 49 -9.35 2.97 -3.22
CA SER A 49 -9.79 4.16 -3.96
C SER A 49 -9.43 3.98 -5.43
N GLU A 50 -10.44 3.92 -6.29
CA GLU A 50 -10.25 3.69 -7.72
C GLU A 50 -10.10 4.98 -8.51
N ASP A 51 -10.56 6.09 -7.97
CA ASP A 51 -10.60 7.38 -8.67
C ASP A 51 -9.66 8.37 -8.01
N PHE A 52 -8.45 8.47 -8.55
CA PHE A 52 -7.47 9.44 -8.07
C PHE A 52 -6.51 9.81 -9.20
N LYS A 53 -5.92 10.99 -9.07
CA LYS A 53 -4.94 11.47 -10.03
C LYS A 53 -3.53 11.01 -9.62
N ARG A 54 -2.86 10.33 -10.53
CA ARG A 54 -1.52 9.80 -10.28
C ARG A 54 -0.48 10.91 -10.39
N SER A 55 0.44 10.97 -9.43
CA SER A 55 1.58 11.88 -9.47
C SER A 55 2.77 11.20 -10.14
N ASN A 56 3.86 11.96 -10.31
CA ASN A 56 5.14 11.41 -10.76
C ASN A 56 6.05 11.03 -9.59
N ASN A 57 5.49 11.00 -8.39
CA ASN A 57 6.20 10.60 -7.18
C ASN A 57 5.79 9.20 -6.79
N GLY A 58 6.67 8.47 -6.15
CA GLY A 58 6.41 7.11 -5.72
C GLY A 58 7.65 6.25 -5.91
N PRO A 59 7.61 5.00 -5.46
CA PRO A 59 8.79 4.13 -5.56
C PRO A 59 9.04 3.71 -7.00
N ARG A 60 10.32 3.65 -7.36
CA ARG A 60 10.71 3.14 -8.67
C ARG A 60 10.51 1.62 -8.69
N VAL A 61 10.01 1.11 -9.80
CA VAL A 61 9.76 -0.33 -9.96
C VAL A 61 11.05 -1.13 -9.80
N GLU A 62 12.19 -0.58 -10.23
CA GLU A 62 13.47 -1.26 -10.11
C GLU A 62 13.90 -1.52 -8.66
N TYR A 63 13.33 -0.81 -7.69
CA TYR A 63 13.64 -1.01 -6.27
C TYR A 63 12.70 -2.00 -5.58
N LEU A 64 11.69 -2.49 -6.30
CA LEU A 64 10.80 -3.52 -5.76
C LEU A 64 11.52 -4.86 -5.73
N LYS A 65 11.33 -5.59 -4.65
CA LYS A 65 11.90 -6.92 -4.47
C LYS A 65 10.91 -7.98 -4.93
N ASP A 66 11.41 -9.19 -5.13
CA ASP A 66 10.56 -10.31 -5.55
C ASP A 66 9.40 -10.53 -4.59
N GLU A 67 9.64 -10.39 -3.29
CA GLU A 67 8.57 -10.51 -2.28
C GLU A 67 7.51 -9.42 -2.41
N ASP A 68 7.90 -8.20 -2.84
CA ASP A 68 6.94 -7.12 -3.07
C ASP A 68 6.04 -7.45 -4.26
N LEU A 69 6.64 -7.95 -5.34
CA LEU A 69 5.91 -8.35 -6.53
C LEU A 69 4.98 -9.51 -6.23
N ALA A 70 5.45 -10.48 -5.44
CA ALA A 70 4.61 -11.60 -5.02
C ALA A 70 3.43 -11.14 -4.17
N LEU A 71 3.64 -10.16 -3.30
CA LEU A 71 2.57 -9.61 -2.47
C LEU A 71 1.50 -8.93 -3.34
N MET A 72 1.93 -8.13 -4.32
CA MET A 72 1.00 -7.45 -5.23
C MET A 72 0.22 -8.45 -6.07
N ALA A 73 0.87 -9.51 -6.54
CA ALA A 73 0.21 -10.59 -7.26
C ALA A 73 -0.83 -11.28 -6.38
N ALA A 74 -0.48 -11.55 -5.12
CA ALA A 74 -1.38 -12.19 -4.17
C ALA A 74 -2.61 -11.32 -3.87
N ILE A 75 -2.42 -10.00 -3.74
CA ILE A 75 -3.52 -9.07 -3.53
C ILE A 75 -4.48 -9.09 -4.71
N HIS A 76 -3.94 -9.03 -5.94
CA HIS A 76 -4.76 -9.09 -7.14
C HIS A 76 -5.52 -10.41 -7.24
N PHE A 77 -4.84 -11.52 -6.97
CA PHE A 77 -5.47 -12.83 -6.98
C PHE A 77 -6.56 -12.95 -5.90
N ALA A 78 -6.32 -12.43 -4.71
CA ALA A 78 -7.32 -12.44 -3.63
C ALA A 78 -8.59 -11.70 -4.05
N GLU A 79 -8.45 -10.64 -4.84
CA GLU A 79 -9.59 -9.85 -5.32
C GLU A 79 -10.31 -10.54 -6.47
N SER A 80 -9.58 -11.08 -7.44
CA SER A 80 -10.15 -11.62 -8.68
C SER A 80 -10.52 -13.10 -8.60
N GLY A 81 -9.77 -13.88 -7.82
CA GLY A 81 -9.94 -15.33 -7.78
C GLY A 81 -9.46 -16.07 -9.03
N ASN A 82 -8.85 -15.38 -9.97
CA ASN A 82 -8.42 -15.95 -11.24
C ASN A 82 -6.90 -16.16 -11.28
N PRO A 83 -6.42 -17.43 -11.31
CA PRO A 83 -4.97 -17.70 -11.34
C PRO A 83 -4.23 -17.07 -12.53
N ASP A 84 -4.90 -16.81 -13.64
CA ASP A 84 -4.28 -16.17 -14.80
C ASP A 84 -3.82 -14.76 -14.49
N ASP A 85 -4.42 -14.11 -13.50
CA ASP A 85 -4.05 -12.75 -13.10
C ASP A 85 -2.71 -12.70 -12.36
N LEU A 86 -2.16 -13.85 -11.95
CA LEU A 86 -0.86 -13.90 -11.28
C LEU A 86 0.30 -13.45 -12.18
N VAL A 87 0.10 -13.42 -13.50
CA VAL A 87 1.12 -12.95 -14.45
C VAL A 87 0.80 -11.57 -15.05
N ASP A 88 -0.28 -10.95 -14.64
CA ASP A 88 -0.70 -9.64 -15.15
C ASP A 88 -0.12 -8.51 -14.28
N ILE A 89 1.15 -8.23 -14.49
CA ILE A 89 1.90 -7.28 -13.66
C ILE A 89 1.32 -5.87 -13.73
N GLY A 90 0.92 -5.43 -14.92
CA GLY A 90 0.38 -4.08 -15.10
C GLY A 90 -0.88 -3.85 -14.26
N THR A 91 -1.80 -4.80 -14.28
CA THR A 91 -3.03 -4.71 -13.47
C THR A 91 -2.71 -4.84 -11.99
N GLN A 92 -1.76 -5.69 -11.63
CA GLN A 92 -1.32 -5.82 -10.23
C GLN A 92 -0.82 -4.48 -9.68
N PHE A 93 -0.03 -3.75 -10.45
CA PHE A 93 0.45 -2.42 -10.05
C PHE A 93 -0.68 -1.43 -9.90
N SER A 94 -1.65 -1.44 -10.82
CA SER A 94 -2.80 -0.54 -10.74
C SER A 94 -3.65 -0.81 -9.50
N ILE A 95 -3.89 -2.06 -9.17
CA ILE A 95 -4.65 -2.44 -7.99
C ILE A 95 -3.88 -2.09 -6.73
N ALA A 96 -2.56 -2.30 -6.72
CA ALA A 96 -1.71 -1.91 -5.59
C ALA A 96 -1.81 -0.42 -5.32
N GLU A 97 -1.78 0.41 -6.37
CA GLU A 97 -1.93 1.85 -6.24
C GLU A 97 -3.29 2.25 -5.68
N GLN A 98 -4.35 1.55 -6.06
CA GLN A 98 -5.69 1.82 -5.54
C GLN A 98 -5.80 1.52 -4.05
N TYR A 99 -5.23 0.42 -3.60
CA TYR A 99 -5.21 0.09 -2.18
C TYR A 99 -4.30 1.04 -1.39
N ALA A 100 -3.16 1.43 -1.97
CA ALA A 100 -2.29 2.41 -1.34
C ALA A 100 -3.01 3.75 -1.16
N GLU A 101 -3.78 4.19 -2.17
CA GLU A 101 -4.55 5.42 -2.08
C GLU A 101 -5.59 5.35 -0.96
N GLY A 102 -6.31 4.23 -0.86
CA GLY A 102 -7.25 4.03 0.24
C GLY A 102 -6.55 3.98 1.60
N GLY A 103 -5.43 3.26 1.67
CA GLY A 103 -4.67 3.11 2.90
C GLY A 103 -4.06 4.42 3.38
N ILE A 104 -3.51 5.25 2.48
CA ILE A 104 -2.90 6.52 2.89
C ILE A 104 -3.92 7.48 3.46
N LEU A 105 -5.17 7.44 2.97
CA LEU A 105 -6.25 8.25 3.54
C LEU A 105 -6.49 7.90 5.00
N LEU A 106 -6.49 6.61 5.32
CA LEU A 106 -6.68 6.15 6.70
C LEU A 106 -5.50 6.53 7.58
N LEU A 107 -4.29 6.38 7.06
CA LEU A 107 -3.08 6.74 7.79
C LEU A 107 -3.01 8.25 8.04
N GLU A 108 -3.45 9.06 7.08
CA GLU A 108 -3.52 10.51 7.24
C GLU A 108 -4.42 10.88 8.41
N LYS A 109 -5.61 10.28 8.49
CA LYS A 109 -6.53 10.52 9.60
C LYS A 109 -5.90 10.16 10.94
N MET A 110 -5.19 9.03 10.99
CA MET A 110 -4.50 8.62 12.20
C MET A 110 -3.41 9.60 12.61
N MET A 111 -2.66 10.14 11.64
CA MET A 111 -1.62 11.12 11.91
C MET A 111 -2.16 12.46 12.38
N GLU A 112 -3.39 12.82 12.02
CA GLU A 112 -4.05 14.05 12.45
C GLU A 112 -4.58 13.97 13.88
N GLU A 113 -4.75 12.75 14.42
CA GLU A 113 -5.23 12.58 15.77
C GLU A 113 -4.15 12.93 16.79
N PRO A 114 -4.53 13.52 17.96
CA PRO A 114 -3.53 13.81 19.00
C PRO A 114 -2.91 12.54 19.55
N GLY A 115 -1.62 12.62 19.89
CA GLY A 115 -0.89 11.51 20.48
C GLY A 115 0.17 10.96 19.56
N ASP A 116 0.73 9.81 19.96
CA ASP A 116 1.83 9.17 19.26
C ASP A 116 1.28 8.29 18.13
N PHE A 117 1.51 8.73 16.89
CA PHE A 117 1.06 7.99 15.71
C PHE A 117 1.63 6.57 15.65
N SER A 118 2.93 6.41 15.96
CA SER A 118 3.56 5.08 15.91
C SER A 118 2.90 4.11 16.87
N ARG A 119 2.55 4.59 18.06
CA ARG A 119 1.85 3.77 19.05
C ARG A 119 0.42 3.45 18.59
N ALA A 120 -0.27 4.44 18.04
CA ALA A 120 -1.64 4.25 17.54
C ALA A 120 -1.64 3.23 16.39
N LEU A 121 -0.68 3.34 15.47
CA LEU A 121 -0.57 2.41 14.36
C LEU A 121 -0.28 1.00 14.86
N ALA A 122 0.66 0.86 15.81
CA ALA A 122 0.99 -0.44 16.39
C ALA A 122 -0.25 -1.09 17.03
N GLY A 123 -1.09 -0.29 17.70
CA GLY A 123 -2.34 -0.77 18.31
C GLY A 123 -3.32 -1.27 17.26
N GLU A 124 -3.48 -0.53 16.17
CA GLU A 124 -4.37 -0.94 15.07
C GLU A 124 -3.87 -2.22 14.38
N VAL A 125 -2.55 -2.32 14.17
CA VAL A 125 -1.95 -3.52 13.59
C VAL A 125 -2.19 -4.71 14.50
N LYS A 126 -2.00 -4.55 15.80
CA LYS A 126 -2.27 -5.61 16.77
C LYS A 126 -3.73 -6.04 16.73
N SER A 127 -4.65 -5.08 16.67
CA SER A 127 -6.08 -5.35 16.58
C SER A 127 -6.40 -6.18 15.34
N GLU A 128 -5.80 -5.84 14.19
CA GLU A 128 -6.00 -6.60 12.96
C GLU A 128 -5.41 -8.01 13.05
N LEU A 129 -4.25 -8.16 13.68
CA LEU A 129 -3.64 -9.47 13.89
C LEU A 129 -4.48 -10.35 14.81
N ASP A 130 -5.09 -9.76 15.84
CA ASP A 130 -5.96 -10.50 16.76
C ASP A 130 -7.17 -11.08 16.02
N LYS A 131 -7.68 -10.39 14.99
CA LYS A 131 -8.77 -10.88 14.16
C LYS A 131 -8.37 -12.11 13.34
N LEU A 132 -7.09 -12.31 13.12
CA LEU A 132 -6.56 -13.46 12.38
C LEU A 132 -6.20 -14.62 13.29
N GLN A 133 -6.43 -14.47 14.60
CA GLN A 133 -6.05 -15.50 15.55
C GLN A 133 -6.77 -16.81 15.27
N ILE A 134 -5.97 -17.85 15.09
CA ILE A 134 -6.48 -19.21 14.84
C ILE A 134 -6.53 -19.92 16.20
N PRO A 135 -7.69 -20.50 16.56
CA PRO A 135 -7.79 -21.26 17.81
C PRO A 135 -6.83 -22.45 17.79
N ASP A 136 -6.16 -22.67 18.89
CA ASP A 136 -5.29 -23.83 19.06
C ASP A 136 -6.06 -25.13 19.05
#